data_42b2d82d18324bbf5c8fa6648d4f93c9
#
_entry.id   42b2d82d18324bbf5c8fa6648d4f93c9
#
_cell.length_a   1.000
_cell.length_b   1.000
_cell.length_c   1.000
_cell.angle_alpha   90.00
_cell.angle_beta   90.00
_cell.angle_gamma   90.00
#
_symmetry.space_group_name_H-M   'P 1'
#
loop_
_entity.id
_entity.type
_entity.pdbx_description
1 polymer ?
#
loop_
_entity_poly.entity_id
_entity_poly.type
_entity_poly.pdbx_seq_one_letter_code
_entity_poly.pdbx_strand_id
1 'polypeptide(L)'
;VLDNSPYDGKLILDNTSYNKESWVEWGNLEKAEAIPGSLEFLKYASEKGIEIFYISNRYSEQLEATVNNLKKLGFPNAEKSNVLLREDDRSKSDRRKSVSDYYNVIMLIGDNLADFNDEFEVKLAEERTNYTDQMSDSFGTKLIVLPNPNYGDWESNGLFGGKSYSNQEKDSIRKSNINSY
;
A
#
# COMPACT_ATOMS: atom_id res chain seq x y z
N VAL A 1 2.65 -0.81 6.54
CA VAL A 1 3.17 -1.18 7.88
C VAL A 1 2.27 -2.18 8.62
N LEU A 2 0.98 -2.23 8.31
CA LEU A 2 0.06 -3.27 8.78
C LEU A 2 0.01 -4.42 7.77
N ASP A 3 0.13 -5.65 8.27
CA ASP A 3 0.02 -6.86 7.45
C ASP A 3 -1.44 -7.20 7.18
N ASN A 4 -1.84 -7.19 5.92
CA ASN A 4 -3.17 -7.58 5.47
C ASN A 4 -3.20 -8.98 4.82
N SER A 5 -2.10 -9.72 4.83
CA SER A 5 -2.05 -11.08 4.26
C SER A 5 -3.09 -12.06 4.82
N PRO A 6 -3.55 -11.95 6.09
CA PRO A 6 -4.65 -12.79 6.57
C PRO A 6 -5.96 -12.57 5.82
N TYR A 7 -6.23 -11.35 5.32
CA TYR A 7 -7.39 -11.10 4.47
C TYR A 7 -7.27 -11.82 3.12
N ASP A 8 -6.09 -11.72 2.49
CA ASP A 8 -5.83 -12.40 1.22
C ASP A 8 -5.91 -13.92 1.39
N GLY A 9 -5.36 -14.45 2.49
CA GLY A 9 -5.48 -15.86 2.87
C GLY A 9 -6.94 -16.31 2.98
N LYS A 10 -7.80 -15.49 3.59
CA LYS A 10 -9.23 -15.77 3.66
C LYS A 10 -9.89 -15.83 2.27
N LEU A 11 -9.58 -14.87 1.39
CA LEU A 11 -10.12 -14.88 0.02
C LEU A 11 -9.75 -16.15 -0.74
N ILE A 12 -8.52 -16.64 -0.57
CA ILE A 12 -8.03 -17.89 -1.19
C ILE A 12 -8.79 -19.09 -0.62
N LEU A 13 -8.90 -19.20 0.71
CA LEU A 13 -9.57 -20.33 1.37
C LEU A 13 -11.07 -20.40 1.03
N ASP A 14 -11.72 -19.25 0.95
CA ASP A 14 -13.16 -19.14 0.64
C ASP A 14 -13.43 -19.19 -0.89
N ASN A 15 -12.37 -19.25 -1.73
CA ASN A 15 -12.46 -19.15 -3.18
C ASN A 15 -13.28 -17.94 -3.64
N THR A 16 -13.04 -16.80 -3.00
CA THR A 16 -13.72 -15.53 -3.27
C THR A 16 -12.74 -14.47 -3.78
N SER A 17 -13.28 -13.33 -4.19
CA SER A 17 -12.49 -12.17 -4.63
C SER A 17 -12.73 -10.99 -3.70
N TYR A 18 -11.82 -10.03 -3.73
CA TYR A 18 -11.96 -8.76 -3.02
C TYR A 18 -13.34 -8.13 -3.26
N ASN A 19 -13.97 -7.67 -2.19
CA ASN A 19 -15.10 -6.77 -2.21
C ASN A 19 -15.00 -5.77 -1.06
N LYS A 20 -15.70 -4.63 -1.18
CA LYS A 20 -15.61 -3.55 -0.20
C LYS A 20 -16.10 -3.98 1.18
N GLU A 21 -17.19 -4.71 1.24
CA GLU A 21 -17.84 -5.12 2.49
C GLU A 21 -16.90 -5.98 3.33
N SER A 22 -16.35 -7.04 2.75
CA SER A 22 -15.42 -7.93 3.46
C SER A 22 -14.10 -7.25 3.83
N TRP A 23 -13.65 -6.28 3.02
CA TRP A 23 -12.47 -5.48 3.34
C TRP A 23 -12.71 -4.54 4.52
N VAL A 24 -13.88 -3.91 4.59
CA VAL A 24 -14.28 -3.07 5.72
C VAL A 24 -14.45 -3.92 6.98
N GLU A 25 -15.06 -5.11 6.86
CA GLU A 25 -15.18 -6.06 7.97
C GLU A 25 -13.78 -6.44 8.52
N TRP A 26 -12.84 -6.82 7.63
CA TRP A 26 -11.46 -7.12 8.03
C TRP A 26 -10.81 -5.97 8.81
N GLY A 27 -10.87 -4.75 8.29
CA GLY A 27 -10.29 -3.60 8.96
C GLY A 27 -10.90 -3.30 10.33
N ASN A 28 -12.21 -3.52 10.47
CA ASN A 28 -12.93 -3.32 11.72
C ASN A 28 -12.64 -4.38 12.79
N LEU A 29 -12.05 -5.53 12.42
CA LEU A 29 -11.59 -6.51 13.39
C LEU A 29 -10.37 -6.03 14.20
N GLU A 30 -9.64 -5.03 13.74
CA GLU A 30 -8.42 -4.50 14.38
C GLU A 30 -7.36 -5.59 14.66
N LYS A 31 -7.24 -6.57 13.75
CA LYS A 31 -6.39 -7.76 13.91
C LYS A 31 -5.17 -7.78 13.01
N ALA A 32 -4.97 -6.74 12.19
CA ALA A 32 -3.77 -6.66 11.38
C ALA A 32 -2.54 -6.54 12.28
N GLU A 33 -1.56 -7.38 12.04
CA GLU A 33 -0.28 -7.35 12.75
C GLU A 33 0.69 -6.34 12.13
N ALA A 34 1.79 -6.05 12.80
CA ALA A 34 2.86 -5.23 12.24
C ALA A 34 3.67 -6.05 11.23
N ILE A 35 3.98 -5.47 10.06
CA ILE A 35 5.00 -6.05 9.18
C ILE A 35 6.33 -6.10 9.94
N PRO A 36 7.07 -7.22 9.90
CA PRO A 36 8.32 -7.37 10.63
C PRO A 36 9.29 -6.20 10.42
N GLY A 37 9.81 -5.66 11.52
CA GLY A 37 10.72 -4.52 11.53
C GLY A 37 10.06 -3.13 11.39
N SER A 38 8.79 -3.06 10.99
CA SER A 38 8.13 -1.76 10.76
C SER A 38 7.90 -0.98 12.06
N LEU A 39 7.53 -1.67 13.13
CA LEU A 39 7.25 -1.04 14.42
C LEU A 39 8.53 -0.46 15.04
N GLU A 40 9.60 -1.25 15.07
CA GLU A 40 10.89 -0.86 15.62
C GLU A 40 11.48 0.32 14.85
N PHE A 41 11.39 0.27 13.51
CA PHE A 41 11.87 1.34 12.65
C PHE A 41 11.11 2.65 12.89
N LEU A 42 9.78 2.61 12.94
CA LEU A 42 8.99 3.82 13.13
C LEU A 42 9.12 4.38 14.56
N LYS A 43 9.30 3.54 15.58
CA LYS A 43 9.65 3.99 16.93
C LYS A 43 10.99 4.72 16.94
N TYR A 44 12.01 4.12 16.31
CA TYR A 44 13.32 4.77 16.17
C TYR A 44 13.23 6.12 15.46
N ALA A 45 12.47 6.20 14.36
CA ALA A 45 12.26 7.46 13.64
C ALA A 45 11.59 8.53 14.51
N SER A 46 10.54 8.15 15.23
CA SER A 46 9.82 9.03 16.16
C SER A 46 10.72 9.53 17.29
N GLU A 47 11.58 8.67 17.87
CA GLU A 47 12.58 9.05 18.88
C GLU A 47 13.63 10.04 18.35
N LYS A 48 13.82 10.10 17.03
CA LYS A 48 14.67 11.10 16.36
C LYS A 48 13.91 12.39 16.00
N GLY A 49 12.67 12.53 16.44
CA GLY A 49 11.84 13.71 16.19
C GLY A 49 11.20 13.73 14.81
N ILE A 50 11.11 12.59 14.13
CA ILE A 50 10.45 12.47 12.83
C ILE A 50 8.96 12.21 13.06
N GLU A 51 8.11 13.04 12.47
CA GLU A 51 6.65 12.86 12.47
C GLU A 51 6.24 11.78 11.48
N ILE A 52 5.36 10.87 11.91
CA ILE A 52 4.92 9.73 11.12
C ILE A 52 3.47 9.96 10.65
N PHE A 53 3.24 9.78 9.36
CA PHE A 53 1.91 9.78 8.75
C PHE A 53 1.61 8.42 8.11
N TYR A 54 0.37 7.97 8.27
CA TYR A 54 -0.12 6.70 7.74
C TYR A 54 -1.12 6.98 6.62
N ILE A 55 -0.70 6.85 5.36
CA ILE A 55 -1.55 7.09 4.18
C ILE A 55 -1.99 5.74 3.61
N SER A 56 -3.29 5.44 3.66
CA SER A 56 -3.81 4.14 3.28
C SER A 56 -5.05 4.22 2.40
N ASN A 57 -5.26 3.22 1.54
CA ASN A 57 -6.48 3.04 0.76
C ASN A 57 -7.58 2.26 1.53
N ARG A 58 -7.44 2.08 2.83
CA ARG A 58 -8.59 1.77 3.68
C ARG A 58 -9.62 2.91 3.57
N TYR A 59 -10.88 2.57 3.62
CA TYR A 59 -11.95 3.56 3.51
C TYR A 59 -12.05 4.44 4.76
N SER A 60 -12.50 5.68 4.60
CA SER A 60 -12.65 6.66 5.70
C SER A 60 -13.51 6.14 6.86
N GLU A 61 -14.51 5.29 6.58
CA GLU A 61 -15.33 4.61 7.59
C GLU A 61 -14.53 3.65 8.52
N GLN A 62 -13.30 3.27 8.14
CA GLN A 62 -12.40 2.43 8.93
C GLN A 62 -11.40 3.26 9.78
N LEU A 63 -11.55 4.60 9.84
CA LEU A 63 -10.55 5.46 10.49
C LEU A 63 -10.36 5.09 11.95
N GLU A 64 -11.44 4.95 12.70
CA GLU A 64 -11.38 4.60 14.13
C GLU A 64 -10.68 3.25 14.34
N ALA A 65 -11.12 2.22 13.63
CA ALA A 65 -10.54 0.88 13.73
C ALA A 65 -9.06 0.86 13.31
N THR A 66 -8.67 1.65 12.29
CA THR A 66 -7.28 1.74 11.86
C THR A 66 -6.40 2.40 12.92
N VAL A 67 -6.86 3.51 13.51
CA VAL A 67 -6.17 4.19 14.61
C VAL A 67 -6.03 3.25 15.82
N ASN A 68 -7.11 2.58 16.20
CA ASN A 68 -7.10 1.63 17.31
C ASN A 68 -6.11 0.48 17.08
N ASN A 69 -6.09 -0.10 15.87
CA ASN A 69 -5.17 -1.17 15.53
C ASN A 69 -3.71 -0.70 15.62
N LEU A 70 -3.38 0.48 15.10
CA LEU A 70 -2.05 1.07 15.18
C LEU A 70 -1.65 1.33 16.65
N LYS A 71 -2.53 1.91 17.46
CA LYS A 71 -2.31 2.16 18.90
C LYS A 71 -2.09 0.86 19.67
N LYS A 72 -2.91 -0.14 19.43
CA LYS A 72 -2.82 -1.45 20.07
C LYS A 72 -1.47 -2.13 19.81
N LEU A 73 -0.90 -1.94 18.65
CA LEU A 73 0.43 -2.43 18.29
C LEU A 73 1.57 -1.53 18.82
N GLY A 74 1.25 -0.33 19.29
CA GLY A 74 2.21 0.63 19.82
C GLY A 74 2.95 1.45 18.74
N PHE A 75 2.36 1.64 17.57
CA PHE A 75 2.89 2.52 16.54
C PHE A 75 2.86 3.99 16.98
N PRO A 76 3.95 4.76 16.73
CA PRO A 76 3.99 6.19 17.07
C PRO A 76 3.05 7.02 16.18
N ASN A 77 2.67 8.20 16.66
CA ASN A 77 1.81 9.15 15.94
C ASN A 77 0.49 8.52 15.41
N ALA A 78 -0.03 7.49 16.09
CA ALA A 78 -1.26 6.79 15.69
C ALA A 78 -2.50 7.59 16.11
N GLU A 79 -2.60 8.85 15.68
CA GLU A 79 -3.73 9.74 15.93
C GLU A 79 -4.53 9.99 14.64
N LYS A 80 -5.80 10.41 14.80
CA LYS A 80 -6.67 10.67 13.63
C LYS A 80 -6.08 11.71 12.67
N SER A 81 -5.34 12.68 13.17
CA SER A 81 -4.63 13.69 12.38
C SER A 81 -3.51 13.13 11.50
N ASN A 82 -2.93 12.02 11.90
CA ASN A 82 -1.78 11.39 11.23
C ASN A 82 -2.19 10.18 10.36
N VAL A 83 -3.47 9.78 10.40
CA VAL A 83 -4.00 8.64 9.62
C VAL A 83 -4.91 9.17 8.52
N LEU A 84 -4.41 9.15 7.29
CA LEU A 84 -5.08 9.69 6.10
C LEU A 84 -5.61 8.53 5.26
N LEU A 85 -6.92 8.30 5.33
CA LEU A 85 -7.60 7.23 4.64
C LEU A 85 -8.24 7.71 3.33
N ARG A 86 -8.64 6.75 2.50
CA ARG A 86 -9.32 7.01 1.25
C ARG A 86 -10.76 7.50 1.51
N GLU A 87 -11.11 8.62 0.91
CA GLU A 87 -12.50 9.09 0.78
C GLU A 87 -13.05 8.56 -0.56
N ASP A 88 -12.91 9.30 -1.62
CA ASP A 88 -13.40 8.95 -2.95
C ASP A 88 -12.29 8.44 -3.85
N ASP A 89 -11.16 9.16 -3.93
CA ASP A 89 -10.08 8.85 -4.83
C ASP A 89 -9.13 7.75 -4.27
N ARG A 90 -8.80 6.80 -5.13
CA ARG A 90 -7.81 5.76 -4.85
C ARG A 90 -6.38 6.30 -4.88
N SER A 91 -6.10 7.32 -5.69
CA SER A 91 -4.78 7.96 -5.69
C SER A 91 -4.42 8.46 -4.29
N LYS A 92 -3.16 8.33 -3.93
CA LYS A 92 -2.64 8.88 -2.66
C LYS A 92 -2.06 10.29 -2.82
N SER A 93 -2.13 10.87 -4.02
CA SER A 93 -1.50 12.14 -4.37
C SER A 93 -1.91 13.28 -3.45
N ASP A 94 -3.20 13.55 -3.36
CA ASP A 94 -3.70 14.66 -2.55
C ASP A 94 -3.40 14.47 -1.06
N ARG A 95 -3.45 13.23 -0.57
CA ARG A 95 -3.09 12.89 0.81
C ARG A 95 -1.59 13.07 1.07
N ARG A 96 -0.70 12.70 0.12
CA ARG A 96 0.74 13.01 0.22
C ARG A 96 0.99 14.52 0.15
N LYS A 97 0.28 15.20 -0.75
CA LYS A 97 0.38 16.64 -0.90
C LYS A 97 -0.03 17.36 0.39
N SER A 98 -1.13 16.99 1.02
CA SER A 98 -1.59 17.60 2.28
C SER A 98 -0.55 17.48 3.40
N VAL A 99 0.28 16.42 3.40
CA VAL A 99 1.41 16.30 4.33
C VAL A 99 2.58 17.19 3.87
N SER A 100 2.96 17.12 2.59
CA SER A 100 4.13 17.84 2.08
C SER A 100 3.98 19.37 2.06
N ASP A 101 2.74 19.89 2.10
CA ASP A 101 2.47 21.32 2.21
C ASP A 101 2.90 21.89 3.59
N TYR A 102 3.01 21.05 4.63
CA TYR A 102 3.35 21.47 5.99
C TYR A 102 4.61 20.81 6.54
N TYR A 103 5.06 19.70 5.96
CA TYR A 103 6.19 18.91 6.44
C TYR A 103 7.20 18.66 5.32
N ASN A 104 8.48 18.64 5.66
CA ASN A 104 9.52 18.16 4.75
C ASN A 104 9.51 16.61 4.74
N VAL A 105 8.94 16.02 3.72
CA VAL A 105 8.88 14.56 3.58
C VAL A 105 10.28 14.02 3.25
N ILE A 106 10.85 13.25 4.17
CA ILE A 106 12.21 12.71 4.04
C ILE A 106 12.22 11.27 3.56
N MET A 107 11.13 10.52 3.76
CA MET A 107 11.04 9.10 3.37
C MET A 107 9.60 8.70 3.11
N LEU A 108 9.39 7.86 2.10
CA LEU A 108 8.15 7.17 1.81
C LEU A 108 8.37 5.67 1.91
N ILE A 109 7.48 4.96 2.58
CA ILE A 109 7.51 3.52 2.75
C ILE A 109 6.19 2.96 2.26
N GLY A 110 6.23 2.04 1.30
CA GLY A 110 5.02 1.49 0.70
C GLY A 110 5.27 0.16 0.00
N ASP A 111 4.21 -0.57 -0.26
CA ASP A 111 4.23 -1.88 -0.92
C ASP A 111 3.80 -1.80 -2.40
N ASN A 112 3.51 -0.60 -2.88
CA ASN A 112 3.19 -0.32 -4.27
C ASN A 112 3.95 0.93 -4.74
N LEU A 113 4.49 0.91 -5.96
CA LEU A 113 5.20 2.07 -6.51
C LEU A 113 4.33 3.34 -6.59
N ALA A 114 3.02 3.20 -6.81
CA ALA A 114 2.07 4.31 -6.74
C ALA A 114 1.94 4.96 -5.34
N ASP A 115 2.47 4.32 -4.30
CA ASP A 115 2.57 4.93 -2.97
C ASP A 115 3.60 6.07 -2.94
N PHE A 116 4.53 6.07 -3.86
CA PHE A 116 5.62 7.05 -3.91
C PHE A 116 5.35 8.21 -4.86
N ASN A 117 4.80 7.92 -6.05
CA ASN A 117 4.60 8.93 -7.07
C ASN A 117 3.46 8.52 -8.02
N ASP A 118 2.69 9.50 -8.49
CA ASP A 118 1.56 9.33 -9.40
C ASP A 118 1.99 8.86 -10.79
N GLU A 119 3.25 9.12 -11.17
CA GLU A 119 3.83 8.61 -12.41
C GLU A 119 3.83 7.07 -12.49
N PHE A 120 3.69 6.37 -11.37
CA PHE A 120 3.53 4.93 -11.34
C PHE A 120 2.08 4.45 -11.48
N GLU A 121 1.11 5.37 -11.42
CA GLU A 121 -0.29 5.04 -11.63
C GLU A 121 -0.57 4.82 -13.12
N VAL A 122 -1.52 3.93 -13.44
CA VAL A 122 -1.99 3.60 -14.80
C VAL A 122 -0.91 3.38 -15.88
N LYS A 123 0.28 2.95 -15.48
CA LYS A 123 1.41 2.64 -16.36
C LYS A 123 1.53 1.14 -16.62
N LEU A 124 1.95 0.77 -17.83
CA LEU A 124 2.35 -0.60 -18.15
C LEU A 124 3.65 -0.99 -17.46
N ALA A 125 3.94 -2.28 -17.36
CA ALA A 125 5.12 -2.80 -16.65
C ALA A 125 6.43 -2.19 -17.17
N GLU A 126 6.60 -2.07 -18.48
CA GLU A 126 7.80 -1.48 -19.10
C GLU A 126 7.97 0.00 -18.71
N GLU A 127 6.90 0.79 -18.74
CA GLU A 127 6.93 2.21 -18.38
C GLU A 127 7.28 2.37 -16.89
N ARG A 128 6.72 1.52 -16.03
CA ARG A 128 7.02 1.49 -14.58
C ARG A 128 8.48 1.15 -14.33
N THR A 129 9.03 0.17 -15.06
CA THR A 129 10.44 -0.21 -14.98
C THR A 129 11.33 0.96 -15.39
N ASN A 130 11.07 1.56 -16.54
CA ASN A 130 11.84 2.71 -17.03
C ASN A 130 11.83 3.90 -16.06
N TYR A 131 10.67 4.16 -15.42
CA TYR A 131 10.57 5.23 -14.44
C TYR A 131 11.29 4.87 -13.12
N THR A 132 11.26 3.60 -12.71
CA THR A 132 12.02 3.11 -11.57
C THR A 132 13.53 3.30 -11.80
N ASP A 133 14.02 2.99 -12.99
CA ASP A 133 15.43 3.16 -13.34
C ASP A 133 15.86 4.64 -13.29
N GLN A 134 15.00 5.56 -13.72
CA GLN A 134 15.25 7.01 -13.62
C GLN A 134 15.31 7.51 -12.17
N MET A 135 14.62 6.83 -11.26
CA MET A 135 14.59 7.17 -9.82
C MET A 135 15.49 6.28 -8.97
N SER A 136 16.37 5.47 -9.58
CA SER A 136 17.17 4.45 -8.89
C SER A 136 17.89 4.95 -7.64
N ASP A 137 18.47 6.16 -7.66
CA ASP A 137 19.17 6.77 -6.52
C ASP A 137 18.27 7.05 -5.29
N SER A 138 16.96 7.08 -5.49
CA SER A 138 15.99 7.32 -4.43
C SER A 138 15.57 6.03 -3.70
N PHE A 139 15.63 4.88 -4.39
CA PHE A 139 15.26 3.61 -3.79
C PHE A 139 16.30 3.12 -2.78
N GLY A 140 15.82 2.56 -1.67
CA GLY A 140 16.68 2.15 -0.54
C GLY A 140 17.14 3.30 0.36
N THR A 141 16.85 4.56 0.00
CA THR A 141 17.18 5.76 0.78
C THR A 141 15.93 6.56 1.15
N LYS A 142 15.28 7.15 0.17
CA LYS A 142 14.06 7.96 0.34
C LYS A 142 12.80 7.14 0.08
N LEU A 143 12.87 6.15 -0.81
CA LEU A 143 11.77 5.29 -1.21
C LEU A 143 12.07 3.85 -0.78
N ILE A 144 11.30 3.36 0.17
CA ILE A 144 11.46 2.01 0.72
C ILE A 144 10.30 1.14 0.25
N VAL A 145 10.60 0.20 -0.65
CA VAL A 145 9.62 -0.75 -1.18
C VAL A 145 9.49 -1.93 -0.23
N LEU A 146 8.26 -2.19 0.22
CA LEU A 146 7.91 -3.38 0.97
C LEU A 146 7.40 -4.48 0.02
N PRO A 147 7.62 -5.76 0.33
CA PRO A 147 7.12 -6.86 -0.51
C PRO A 147 5.59 -6.87 -0.57
N ASN A 148 5.03 -7.01 -1.78
CA ASN A 148 3.61 -7.29 -1.99
C ASN A 148 3.44 -8.18 -3.24
N PRO A 149 3.45 -9.52 -3.10
CA PRO A 149 3.25 -10.43 -4.22
C PRO A 149 1.76 -10.68 -4.55
N ASN A 150 0.82 -10.17 -3.76
CA ASN A 150 -0.58 -10.60 -3.83
C ASN A 150 -1.44 -9.70 -4.71
N TYR A 151 -1.25 -8.38 -4.65
CA TYR A 151 -2.09 -7.41 -5.36
C TYR A 151 -1.37 -6.09 -5.59
N GLY A 152 -1.91 -5.27 -6.44
CA GLY A 152 -1.41 -3.89 -6.65
C GLY A 152 -1.47 -3.44 -8.09
N ASP A 153 -1.00 -2.22 -8.31
CA ASP A 153 -0.99 -1.64 -9.65
C ASP A 153 0.04 -2.32 -10.56
N TRP A 154 1.01 -3.05 -10.00
CA TRP A 154 1.91 -3.90 -10.76
C TRP A 154 1.15 -4.99 -11.55
N GLU A 155 0.03 -5.49 -11.03
CA GLU A 155 -0.81 -6.45 -11.72
C GLU A 155 -1.93 -5.76 -12.50
N SER A 156 -2.75 -4.93 -11.83
CA SER A 156 -3.95 -4.34 -12.43
C SER A 156 -3.64 -3.41 -13.61
N ASN A 157 -2.63 -2.59 -13.49
CA ASN A 157 -2.18 -1.67 -14.55
C ASN A 157 -0.98 -2.23 -15.30
N GLY A 158 0.04 -2.66 -14.58
CA GLY A 158 1.28 -3.14 -15.18
C GLY A 158 1.09 -4.37 -16.06
N LEU A 159 0.36 -5.38 -15.59
CA LEU A 159 0.13 -6.63 -16.32
C LEU A 159 -1.15 -6.60 -17.14
N PHE A 160 -2.26 -6.10 -16.57
CA PHE A 160 -3.57 -6.12 -17.23
C PHE A 160 -3.92 -4.83 -17.98
N GLY A 161 -3.07 -3.80 -17.93
CA GLY A 161 -3.28 -2.53 -18.64
C GLY A 161 -4.55 -1.80 -18.20
N GLY A 162 -4.96 -1.96 -16.95
CA GLY A 162 -6.17 -1.34 -16.40
C GLY A 162 -7.49 -1.95 -16.88
N LYS A 163 -7.45 -3.09 -17.58
CA LYS A 163 -8.64 -3.75 -18.15
C LYS A 163 -9.18 -4.81 -17.19
N SER A 164 -10.48 -5.05 -17.30
CA SER A 164 -11.16 -6.14 -16.59
C SER A 164 -11.12 -7.42 -17.41
N TYR A 165 -10.75 -8.53 -16.77
CA TYR A 165 -10.67 -9.86 -17.35
C TYR A 165 -11.36 -10.89 -16.46
N SER A 166 -11.87 -11.96 -17.03
CA SER A 166 -12.30 -13.16 -16.31
C SER A 166 -11.09 -13.84 -15.62
N ASN A 167 -11.33 -14.67 -14.64
CA ASN A 167 -10.26 -15.42 -13.95
C ASN A 167 -9.44 -16.27 -14.93
N GLN A 168 -10.09 -16.87 -15.93
CA GLN A 168 -9.41 -17.69 -16.94
C GLN A 168 -8.49 -16.85 -17.85
N GLU A 169 -8.94 -15.65 -18.27
CA GLU A 169 -8.12 -14.73 -19.04
C GLU A 169 -6.95 -14.20 -18.22
N LYS A 170 -7.17 -13.84 -16.95
CA LYS A 170 -6.10 -13.41 -16.03
C LYS A 170 -5.02 -14.49 -15.88
N ASP A 171 -5.43 -15.76 -15.68
CA ASP A 171 -4.51 -16.88 -15.61
C ASP A 171 -3.69 -17.05 -16.90
N SER A 172 -4.35 -16.93 -18.06
CA SER A 172 -3.68 -16.99 -19.37
C SER A 172 -2.65 -15.86 -19.55
N ILE A 173 -3.03 -14.60 -19.18
CA ILE A 173 -2.13 -13.45 -19.27
C ILE A 173 -0.94 -13.61 -18.30
N ARG A 174 -1.17 -14.05 -17.07
CA ARG A 174 -0.10 -14.33 -16.12
C ARG A 174 0.91 -15.34 -16.68
N LYS A 175 0.40 -16.45 -17.22
CA LYS A 175 1.24 -17.50 -17.81
C LYS A 175 2.03 -17.02 -19.03
N SER A 176 1.44 -16.21 -19.89
CA SER A 176 2.12 -15.68 -21.09
C SER A 176 3.24 -14.67 -20.78
N ASN A 177 3.25 -14.12 -19.57
CA ASN A 177 4.27 -13.18 -19.11
C ASN A 177 5.35 -13.82 -18.25
N ILE A 178 5.33 -15.14 -18.06
CA ILE A 178 6.39 -15.85 -17.35
C ILE A 178 7.57 -16.03 -18.29
N ASN A 179 8.73 -15.46 -17.92
CA ASN A 179 9.98 -15.75 -18.59
C ASN A 179 10.46 -17.14 -18.16
N SER A 180 10.62 -18.04 -19.13
CA SER A 180 11.16 -19.38 -18.91
C SER A 180 12.43 -19.57 -19.74
N TYR A 181 13.35 -20.34 -19.23
CA TYR A 181 14.55 -20.81 -19.96
C TYR A 181 14.23 -22.09 -20.73
#